data_7460b958c268aa074c09f7cbee831311
#
_entry.id   7460b958c268aa074c09f7cbee831311
#
_cell.length_a   1.000
_cell.length_b   1.000
_cell.length_c   1.000
_cell.angle_alpha   90.00
_cell.angle_beta   90.00
_cell.angle_gamma   90.00
#
_symmetry.space_group_name_H-M   'P 1'
#
loop_
_entity.id
_entity.type
_entity.pdbx_description
1 polymer ?
#
loop_
_entity_poly.entity_id
_entity_poly.type
_entity_poly.pdbx_seq_one_letter_code
_entity_poly.pdbx_strand_id
1 'polypeptide(L)'
;MKRTIHNLLIVGLVAASHLLGISCAARTVTPSSTRAEKQVTMEKITGISLNIPAKVVYTQGGATKFSMSGPDNLLPLIVLDNKNGLLSISYPDDVAVKSNGDKNNVIITISSPAIKSLAVTSSGEIEVPTPISASDLKLAVTGAGDMELKGVTATGKIDAAVTGAGDLELDMHVKAATLSFAVTGAGDLECENITASSLTAAVSGSGDLELKGGKVEVATYSVTGAGDLNARKLQSTQVTAKVSGSGDIMCNATTSLNASISGAGEIKYVGNPQIVCSTTRKPSSIGL
;
A
#
# COMPACT_ATOMS: atom_id res chain seq x y z
N MET A 1 -65.88 -34.03 10.37
CA MET A 1 -65.07 -32.82 10.60
C MET A 1 -64.05 -32.68 9.50
N LYS A 2 -64.36 -31.87 8.48
CA LYS A 2 -63.44 -31.55 7.40
C LYS A 2 -63.06 -30.08 7.49
N ARG A 3 -61.78 -29.79 7.68
CA ARG A 3 -61.22 -28.41 7.67
C ARG A 3 -60.79 -28.10 6.27
N THR A 4 -61.45 -27.14 5.65
CA THR A 4 -61.15 -26.57 4.33
C THR A 4 -60.07 -25.52 4.55
N ILE A 5 -58.94 -25.65 3.86
CA ILE A 5 -57.85 -24.66 3.79
C ILE A 5 -58.08 -23.78 2.60
N HIS A 6 -58.29 -22.48 2.78
CA HIS A 6 -58.38 -21.48 1.74
C HIS A 6 -56.98 -21.01 1.38
N ASN A 7 -56.58 -21.27 0.15
CA ASN A 7 -55.41 -20.67 -0.47
C ASN A 7 -55.72 -19.23 -0.87
N LEU A 8 -55.07 -18.27 -0.18
CA LEU A 8 -55.14 -16.87 -0.53
C LEU A 8 -53.96 -16.57 -1.49
N LEU A 9 -54.26 -16.34 -2.75
CA LEU A 9 -53.31 -15.95 -3.80
C LEU A 9 -53.05 -14.46 -3.63
N ILE A 10 -51.83 -14.08 -3.14
CA ILE A 10 -51.40 -12.71 -3.12
C ILE A 10 -50.67 -12.43 -4.42
N VAL A 11 -51.32 -11.70 -5.33
CA VAL A 11 -50.69 -11.11 -6.52
C VAL A 11 -49.87 -9.91 -6.08
N GLY A 12 -48.58 -10.10 -6.01
CA GLY A 12 -47.62 -9.01 -5.75
C GLY A 12 -47.46 -8.14 -7.01
N LEU A 13 -47.97 -6.92 -6.94
CA LEU A 13 -47.73 -5.87 -7.92
C LEU A 13 -46.28 -5.40 -7.78
N VAL A 14 -45.40 -5.84 -8.69
CA VAL A 14 -44.03 -5.32 -8.79
C VAL A 14 -44.11 -3.94 -9.45
N ALA A 15 -44.10 -2.88 -8.64
CA ALA A 15 -43.87 -1.54 -9.11
C ALA A 15 -42.40 -1.39 -9.50
N ALA A 16 -42.13 -1.41 -10.81
CA ALA A 16 -40.81 -1.07 -11.35
C ALA A 16 -40.60 0.44 -11.14
N SER A 17 -39.96 0.78 -10.03
CA SER A 17 -39.42 2.13 -9.83
C SER A 17 -38.23 2.33 -10.78
N HIS A 18 -38.46 3.02 -11.89
CA HIS A 18 -37.42 3.57 -12.74
C HIS A 18 -36.69 4.62 -11.90
N LEU A 19 -35.62 4.25 -11.22
CA LEU A 19 -34.62 5.19 -10.74
C LEU A 19 -34.00 5.82 -11.99
N LEU A 20 -34.47 7.00 -12.35
CA LEU A 20 -33.77 7.93 -13.22
C LEU A 20 -32.48 8.30 -12.46
N GLY A 21 -31.42 7.57 -12.73
CA GLY A 21 -30.08 7.94 -12.32
C GLY A 21 -29.76 9.26 -13.01
N ILE A 22 -29.86 10.36 -12.28
CA ILE A 22 -29.27 11.64 -12.69
C ILE A 22 -27.77 11.39 -12.63
N SER A 23 -27.19 10.99 -13.77
CA SER A 23 -25.75 11.03 -13.96
C SER A 23 -25.35 12.49 -13.97
N CYS A 24 -24.95 13.01 -12.82
CA CYS A 24 -24.31 14.31 -12.73
C CYS A 24 -22.95 14.15 -13.43
N ALA A 25 -22.86 14.59 -14.68
CA ALA A 25 -21.61 14.55 -15.42
C ALA A 25 -20.60 15.44 -14.68
N ALA A 26 -19.51 14.86 -14.23
CA ALA A 26 -18.46 15.60 -13.53
C ALA A 26 -17.95 16.75 -14.40
N ARG A 27 -17.82 17.94 -13.80
CA ARG A 27 -17.26 19.12 -14.45
C ARG A 27 -15.77 18.90 -14.71
N THR A 28 -15.38 18.79 -15.97
CA THR A 28 -13.98 18.64 -16.36
C THR A 28 -13.24 19.98 -16.28
N VAL A 29 -12.18 20.04 -15.49
CA VAL A 29 -11.32 21.21 -15.33
C VAL A 29 -9.98 20.96 -16.01
N THR A 30 -9.58 21.85 -16.93
CA THR A 30 -8.25 21.83 -17.54
C THR A 30 -7.31 22.68 -16.69
N PRO A 31 -6.14 22.16 -16.26
CA PRO A 31 -5.16 22.93 -15.51
C PRO A 31 -4.71 24.18 -16.25
N SER A 32 -4.67 25.33 -15.55
CA SER A 32 -4.13 26.58 -16.03
C SER A 32 -2.61 26.52 -16.15
N SER A 33 -2.03 27.32 -17.06
CA SER A 33 -0.57 27.54 -17.12
C SER A 33 -0.07 28.49 -16.03
N THR A 34 -0.95 29.30 -15.45
CA THR A 34 -0.60 30.20 -14.34
C THR A 34 -0.47 29.40 -13.06
N ARG A 35 0.59 29.63 -12.31
CA ARG A 35 0.85 28.95 -11.05
C ARG A 35 0.63 29.90 -9.87
N ALA A 36 0.12 29.36 -8.78
CA ALA A 36 -0.05 30.02 -7.51
C ALA A 36 0.53 29.18 -6.38
N GLU A 37 0.74 29.82 -5.23
CA GLU A 37 1.11 29.18 -3.98
C GLU A 37 0.12 29.56 -2.90
N LYS A 38 -0.23 28.62 -2.03
CA LYS A 38 -1.13 28.84 -0.90
C LYS A 38 -0.58 28.14 0.34
N GLN A 39 -0.47 28.90 1.43
CA GLN A 39 -0.21 28.36 2.75
C GLN A 39 -1.53 28.21 3.51
N VAL A 40 -1.67 27.13 4.25
CA VAL A 40 -2.87 26.83 5.04
C VAL A 40 -2.45 26.52 6.46
N THR A 41 -3.08 27.19 7.40
CA THR A 41 -2.91 26.85 8.82
C THR A 41 -3.66 25.55 9.10
N MET A 42 -2.95 24.55 9.55
CA MET A 42 -3.50 23.24 9.87
C MET A 42 -3.33 22.90 11.33
N GLU A 43 -4.31 22.22 11.88
CA GLU A 43 -4.18 21.55 13.16
C GLU A 43 -3.25 20.34 13.03
N LYS A 44 -3.08 19.61 14.13
CA LYS A 44 -2.24 18.41 14.18
C LYS A 44 -2.56 17.45 13.04
N ILE A 45 -1.53 17.06 12.27
CA ILE A 45 -1.59 16.02 11.25
C ILE A 45 -0.78 14.81 11.75
N THR A 46 -1.40 13.65 11.76
CA THR A 46 -0.77 12.36 12.10
C THR A 46 -1.02 11.28 11.05
N GLY A 47 -1.81 11.59 10.02
CA GLY A 47 -2.07 10.74 8.88
C GLY A 47 -2.36 11.57 7.64
N ILE A 48 -2.02 11.06 6.47
CA ILE A 48 -2.25 11.71 5.18
C ILE A 48 -2.89 10.68 4.25
N SER A 49 -4.00 11.07 3.60
CA SER A 49 -4.65 10.32 2.52
C SER A 49 -4.70 11.19 1.27
N LEU A 50 -3.95 10.82 0.24
CA LEU A 50 -3.88 11.53 -1.03
C LEU A 50 -4.83 10.86 -2.03
N ASN A 51 -5.92 11.56 -2.37
CA ASN A 51 -6.97 11.06 -3.26
C ASN A 51 -7.02 11.82 -4.60
N ILE A 52 -5.97 12.56 -4.93
CA ILE A 52 -5.85 13.34 -6.17
C ILE A 52 -4.49 13.07 -6.84
N PRO A 53 -4.36 13.30 -8.16
CA PRO A 53 -3.09 13.16 -8.88
C PRO A 53 -2.16 14.36 -8.57
N ALA A 54 -1.63 14.39 -7.36
CA ALA A 54 -0.70 15.41 -6.87
C ALA A 54 0.54 14.76 -6.27
N LYS A 55 1.62 15.53 -6.11
CA LYS A 55 2.79 15.11 -5.34
C LYS A 55 2.72 15.70 -3.95
N VAL A 56 2.78 14.86 -2.93
CA VAL A 56 2.95 15.25 -1.53
C VAL A 56 4.39 15.00 -1.13
N VAL A 57 5.08 16.04 -0.64
CA VAL A 57 6.39 15.93 0.00
C VAL A 57 6.18 16.08 1.50
N TYR A 58 6.39 14.99 2.23
CA TYR A 58 6.24 14.97 3.69
C TYR A 58 7.61 14.94 4.39
N THR A 59 7.75 15.77 5.41
CA THR A 59 8.92 15.76 6.30
C THR A 59 8.49 15.71 7.76
N GLN A 60 9.11 14.87 8.57
CA GLN A 60 8.87 14.88 10.00
C GLN A 60 9.62 16.05 10.65
N GLY A 61 8.90 16.93 11.33
CA GLY A 61 9.47 18.16 11.91
C GLY A 61 8.74 18.65 13.15
N GLY A 62 9.25 19.71 13.79
CA GLY A 62 8.75 20.18 15.08
C GLY A 62 7.37 20.84 15.07
N ALA A 63 6.93 21.38 13.94
CA ALA A 63 5.64 22.07 13.83
C ALA A 63 4.86 21.60 12.59
N THR A 64 3.53 21.60 12.72
CA THR A 64 2.66 21.34 11.57
C THR A 64 2.70 22.53 10.62
N LYS A 65 3.11 22.30 9.37
CA LYS A 65 3.10 23.26 8.26
C LYS A 65 2.47 22.62 7.05
N PHE A 66 1.74 23.40 6.30
CA PHE A 66 1.10 22.96 5.06
C PHE A 66 1.17 24.09 4.02
N SER A 67 1.73 23.75 2.88
CA SER A 67 1.68 24.62 1.69
C SER A 67 1.37 23.79 0.46
N MET A 68 0.78 24.43 -0.53
CA MET A 68 0.53 23.82 -1.85
C MET A 68 0.83 24.81 -2.94
N SER A 69 1.40 24.32 -4.04
CA SER A 69 1.69 25.09 -5.25
C SER A 69 1.21 24.32 -6.48
N GLY A 70 0.70 25.05 -7.47
CA GLY A 70 0.16 24.43 -8.67
C GLY A 70 -0.62 25.41 -9.55
N PRO A 71 -1.35 24.92 -10.54
CA PRO A 71 -2.23 25.72 -11.36
C PRO A 71 -3.23 26.51 -10.49
N ASP A 72 -3.30 27.81 -10.72
CA ASP A 72 -4.11 28.73 -9.90
C ASP A 72 -5.60 28.37 -9.86
N ASN A 73 -6.11 27.76 -10.92
CA ASN A 73 -7.49 27.31 -11.02
C ASN A 73 -7.76 25.96 -10.36
N LEU A 74 -6.72 25.16 -10.01
CA LEU A 74 -6.88 23.90 -9.30
C LEU A 74 -6.79 24.05 -7.79
N LEU A 75 -5.89 24.92 -7.27
CA LEU A 75 -5.68 25.05 -5.83
C LEU A 75 -6.96 25.38 -5.04
N PRO A 76 -7.91 26.24 -5.53
CA PRO A 76 -9.17 26.49 -4.84
C PRO A 76 -10.14 25.31 -4.82
N LEU A 77 -9.96 24.32 -5.71
CA LEU A 77 -10.81 23.14 -5.80
C LEU A 77 -10.36 22.02 -4.84
N ILE A 78 -9.16 22.12 -4.28
CA ILE A 78 -8.65 21.09 -3.36
C ILE A 78 -9.38 21.18 -2.03
N VAL A 79 -10.04 20.10 -1.67
CA VAL A 79 -10.72 19.90 -0.38
C VAL A 79 -9.73 19.29 0.60
N LEU A 80 -9.55 19.94 1.74
CA LEU A 80 -8.68 19.51 2.83
C LEU A 80 -9.58 19.18 4.03
N ASP A 81 -9.78 17.91 4.31
CA ASP A 81 -10.58 17.43 5.43
C ASP A 81 -9.67 16.77 6.48
N ASN A 82 -9.49 17.43 7.63
CA ASN A 82 -8.68 16.92 8.72
C ASN A 82 -9.58 16.45 9.87
N LYS A 83 -9.76 15.15 9.98
CA LYS A 83 -10.56 14.52 11.04
C LYS A 83 -9.64 13.74 11.98
N ASN A 84 -9.56 14.14 13.23
CA ASN A 84 -8.76 13.48 14.27
C ASN A 84 -7.27 13.30 13.89
N GLY A 85 -6.73 14.24 13.12
CA GLY A 85 -5.35 14.21 12.64
C GLY A 85 -5.12 13.43 11.34
N LEU A 86 -6.14 12.81 10.76
CA LEU A 86 -6.08 12.25 9.40
C LEU A 86 -6.51 13.32 8.40
N LEU A 87 -5.55 13.82 7.64
CA LEU A 87 -5.77 14.77 6.55
C LEU A 87 -6.09 14.02 5.26
N SER A 88 -7.32 14.18 4.78
CA SER A 88 -7.74 13.75 3.45
C SER A 88 -7.60 14.91 2.46
N ILE A 89 -6.95 14.65 1.33
CA ILE A 89 -6.72 15.62 0.25
C ILE A 89 -7.46 15.10 -0.98
N SER A 90 -8.54 15.78 -1.38
CA SER A 90 -9.41 15.34 -2.48
C SER A 90 -9.87 16.50 -3.36
N TYR A 91 -10.48 16.18 -4.49
CA TYR A 91 -11.36 17.11 -5.21
C TYR A 91 -12.81 16.81 -4.82
N PRO A 92 -13.75 17.78 -5.06
CA PRO A 92 -15.18 17.50 -4.96
C PRO A 92 -15.59 16.39 -5.95
N ASP A 93 -16.61 15.61 -5.60
CA ASP A 93 -17.08 14.46 -6.39
C ASP A 93 -17.55 14.84 -7.80
N ASP A 94 -17.98 16.10 -7.99
CA ASP A 94 -18.41 16.65 -9.26
C ASP A 94 -17.28 17.25 -10.11
N VAL A 95 -16.02 17.12 -9.68
CA VAL A 95 -14.84 17.65 -10.37
C VAL A 95 -13.97 16.55 -10.91
N ALA A 96 -13.75 16.54 -12.22
CA ALA A 96 -12.73 15.75 -12.89
C ALA A 96 -11.63 16.66 -13.44
N VAL A 97 -10.39 16.43 -13.07
CA VAL A 97 -9.25 17.18 -13.60
C VAL A 97 -8.70 16.47 -14.83
N LYS A 98 -8.59 17.22 -15.95
CA LYS A 98 -8.02 16.67 -17.17
C LYS A 98 -6.53 16.41 -16.96
N SER A 99 -6.12 15.15 -17.15
CA SER A 99 -4.71 14.81 -17.14
C SER A 99 -4.00 15.41 -18.35
N ASN A 100 -2.87 16.05 -18.12
CA ASN A 100 -1.97 16.54 -19.17
C ASN A 100 -0.66 15.72 -19.22
N GLY A 101 -0.64 14.54 -18.55
CA GLY A 101 0.53 13.67 -18.48
C GLY A 101 1.55 14.05 -17.42
N ASP A 102 1.38 15.18 -16.73
CA ASP A 102 2.22 15.60 -15.63
C ASP A 102 1.56 15.31 -14.27
N LYS A 103 2.01 14.25 -13.59
CA LYS A 103 1.54 13.85 -12.26
C LYS A 103 1.80 14.95 -11.20
N ASN A 104 2.80 15.79 -11.41
CA ASN A 104 3.29 16.78 -10.45
C ASN A 104 2.74 18.20 -10.68
N ASN A 105 1.58 18.33 -11.32
CA ASN A 105 0.96 19.64 -11.52
C ASN A 105 0.67 20.38 -10.21
N VAL A 106 0.26 19.67 -9.16
CA VAL A 106 0.07 20.19 -7.81
C VAL A 106 1.11 19.54 -6.88
N ILE A 107 1.88 20.38 -6.20
CA ILE A 107 2.86 19.96 -5.18
C ILE A 107 2.36 20.44 -3.83
N ILE A 108 2.28 19.54 -2.87
CA ILE A 108 1.83 19.79 -1.51
C ILE A 108 2.98 19.44 -0.57
N THR A 109 3.45 20.43 0.19
CA THR A 109 4.51 20.23 1.19
C THR A 109 3.89 20.22 2.57
N ILE A 110 4.14 19.14 3.31
CA ILE A 110 3.59 18.93 4.65
C ILE A 110 4.74 18.63 5.62
N SER A 111 4.74 19.26 6.77
CA SER A 111 5.53 18.80 7.89
C SER A 111 4.66 18.61 9.12
N SER A 112 4.99 17.61 9.96
CA SER A 112 4.34 17.42 11.27
C SER A 112 5.25 16.69 12.24
N PRO A 113 5.04 16.83 13.57
CA PRO A 113 5.90 16.20 14.58
C PRO A 113 5.86 14.69 14.58
N ALA A 114 4.74 14.10 14.14
CA ALA A 114 4.53 12.65 14.16
C ALA A 114 3.62 12.23 13.01
N ILE A 115 3.88 11.05 12.47
CA ILE A 115 3.05 10.41 11.47
C ILE A 115 2.74 8.96 11.88
N LYS A 116 1.54 8.50 11.60
CA LYS A 116 1.04 7.14 11.87
C LYS A 116 0.55 6.44 10.62
N SER A 117 0.16 7.22 9.59
CA SER A 117 -0.33 6.65 8.34
C SER A 117 -0.07 7.56 7.16
N LEU A 118 0.33 6.95 6.03
CA LEU A 118 0.41 7.57 4.72
C LEU A 118 -0.36 6.68 3.74
N ALA A 119 -1.24 7.27 2.95
CA ALA A 119 -2.02 6.54 1.96
C ALA A 119 -2.11 7.31 0.64
N VAL A 120 -1.87 6.61 -0.47
CA VAL A 120 -2.16 7.06 -1.84
C VAL A 120 -3.30 6.21 -2.37
N THR A 121 -4.43 6.84 -2.73
CA THR A 121 -5.61 6.13 -3.23
C THR A 121 -5.94 6.46 -4.69
N SER A 122 -5.09 7.25 -5.32
CA SER A 122 -5.23 7.73 -6.70
C SER A 122 -3.98 7.41 -7.52
N SER A 123 -3.70 8.21 -8.53
CA SER A 123 -2.43 8.23 -9.29
C SER A 123 -1.46 9.31 -8.80
N GLY A 124 -1.60 9.76 -7.56
CA GLY A 124 -0.69 10.73 -6.94
C GLY A 124 0.56 10.05 -6.38
N GLU A 125 1.45 10.86 -5.81
CA GLU A 125 2.72 10.42 -5.25
C GLU A 125 2.91 10.98 -3.84
N ILE A 126 3.40 10.17 -2.91
CA ILE A 126 3.88 10.64 -1.61
C ILE A 126 5.38 10.35 -1.52
N GLU A 127 6.17 11.40 -1.36
CA GLU A 127 7.61 11.33 -1.13
C GLU A 127 7.93 11.73 0.31
N VAL A 128 8.76 10.92 0.99
CA VAL A 128 9.30 11.20 2.32
C VAL A 128 10.83 11.22 2.21
N PRO A 129 11.43 12.39 1.87
CA PRO A 129 12.85 12.48 1.51
C PRO A 129 13.82 12.37 2.70
N THR A 130 13.31 12.30 3.92
CA THR A 130 14.13 12.20 5.12
C THR A 130 13.63 11.09 6.03
N PRO A 131 14.51 10.41 6.78
CA PRO A 131 14.09 9.36 7.70
C PRO A 131 13.03 9.82 8.70
N ILE A 132 12.06 8.94 8.97
CA ILE A 132 10.99 9.18 9.92
C ILE A 132 10.99 8.16 11.05
N SER A 133 10.43 8.57 12.19
CA SER A 133 10.27 7.73 13.39
C SER A 133 8.80 7.70 13.83
N ALA A 134 8.30 6.52 14.20
CA ALA A 134 6.94 6.32 14.65
C ALA A 134 6.87 5.30 15.79
N SER A 135 5.75 5.24 16.52
CA SER A 135 5.45 4.05 17.34
C SER A 135 5.02 2.91 16.42
N ASP A 136 3.96 3.17 15.64
CA ASP A 136 3.46 2.29 14.59
C ASP A 136 3.25 3.12 13.33
N LEU A 137 3.45 2.51 12.16
CA LEU A 137 3.27 3.18 10.87
C LEU A 137 2.47 2.29 9.91
N LYS A 138 1.46 2.87 9.29
CA LYS A 138 0.69 2.24 8.23
C LYS A 138 0.92 2.96 6.90
N LEU A 139 1.33 2.20 5.89
CA LEU A 139 1.56 2.68 4.52
C LEU A 139 0.61 1.94 3.57
N ALA A 140 -0.07 2.66 2.71
CA ALA A 140 -0.99 2.06 1.77
C ALA A 140 -0.94 2.76 0.40
N VAL A 141 -0.72 1.98 -0.64
CA VAL A 141 -0.90 2.41 -2.02
C VAL A 141 -2.08 1.62 -2.59
N THR A 142 -3.15 2.35 -2.94
CA THR A 142 -4.38 1.75 -3.46
C THR A 142 -4.76 2.48 -4.74
N GLY A 143 -4.37 1.97 -5.86
CA GLY A 143 -4.56 2.64 -7.15
C GLY A 143 -3.35 2.47 -8.04
N ALA A 144 -2.96 3.53 -8.74
CA ALA A 144 -1.82 3.57 -9.66
C ALA A 144 -0.83 4.69 -9.28
N GLY A 145 -0.82 5.11 -8.04
CA GLY A 145 0.10 6.12 -7.52
C GLY A 145 1.25 5.48 -6.78
N ASP A 146 2.25 6.26 -6.42
CA ASP A 146 3.52 5.79 -5.91
C ASP A 146 3.80 6.36 -4.51
N MET A 147 4.58 5.65 -3.71
CA MET A 147 5.02 6.11 -2.40
C MET A 147 6.49 5.75 -2.17
N GLU A 148 7.31 6.74 -1.84
CA GLU A 148 8.75 6.58 -1.58
C GLU A 148 9.12 7.13 -0.19
N LEU A 149 9.79 6.33 0.64
CA LEU A 149 10.27 6.72 1.95
C LEU A 149 11.77 6.45 2.10
N LYS A 150 12.53 7.49 2.47
CA LYS A 150 13.98 7.40 2.74
C LYS A 150 14.27 7.09 4.22
N GLY A 151 14.01 5.85 4.62
CA GLY A 151 14.28 5.35 5.97
C GLY A 151 13.11 5.49 6.94
N VAL A 152 12.83 4.39 7.63
CA VAL A 152 11.74 4.31 8.62
C VAL A 152 12.20 3.55 9.85
N THR A 153 11.97 4.14 11.03
CA THR A 153 12.15 3.44 12.30
C THR A 153 10.84 3.48 13.10
N ALA A 154 10.29 2.30 13.40
CA ALA A 154 9.17 2.16 14.30
C ALA A 154 9.55 1.36 15.55
N THR A 155 9.03 1.74 16.71
CA THR A 155 9.23 0.96 17.94
C THR A 155 8.33 -0.28 18.00
N GLY A 156 7.18 -0.24 17.36
CA GLY A 156 6.21 -1.31 17.26
C GLY A 156 6.15 -1.90 15.85
N LYS A 157 5.08 -1.62 15.12
CA LYS A 157 4.76 -2.26 13.85
C LYS A 157 4.85 -1.30 12.65
N ILE A 158 5.32 -1.82 11.51
CA ILE A 158 5.12 -1.21 10.20
C ILE A 158 4.23 -2.15 9.38
N ASP A 159 3.09 -1.63 8.93
CA ASP A 159 2.19 -2.27 7.96
C ASP A 159 2.30 -1.55 6.62
N ALA A 160 2.74 -2.22 5.57
CA ALA A 160 2.84 -1.67 4.23
C ALA A 160 2.06 -2.54 3.25
N ALA A 161 1.15 -1.93 2.50
CA ALA A 161 0.29 -2.63 1.55
C ALA A 161 0.20 -1.90 0.22
N VAL A 162 0.38 -2.65 -0.87
CA VAL A 162 0.10 -2.22 -2.23
C VAL A 162 -1.11 -2.99 -2.74
N THR A 163 -2.15 -2.26 -3.16
CA THR A 163 -3.39 -2.83 -3.69
C THR A 163 -3.74 -2.10 -4.97
N GLY A 164 -3.40 -2.65 -6.09
CA GLY A 164 -3.59 -2.00 -7.40
C GLY A 164 -2.39 -2.19 -8.31
N ALA A 165 -1.96 -1.11 -8.97
CA ALA A 165 -0.88 -1.09 -9.95
C ALA A 165 0.17 0.02 -9.66
N GLY A 166 0.16 0.57 -8.46
CA GLY A 166 1.14 1.55 -7.99
C GLY A 166 2.20 0.89 -7.15
N ASP A 167 3.28 1.61 -6.85
CA ASP A 167 4.46 1.07 -6.22
C ASP A 167 4.75 1.70 -4.85
N LEU A 168 5.39 0.92 -3.97
CA LEU A 168 5.84 1.39 -2.67
C LEU A 168 7.31 1.04 -2.47
N GLU A 169 8.14 2.07 -2.30
CA GLU A 169 9.58 1.93 -2.07
C GLU A 169 9.97 2.38 -0.66
N LEU A 170 10.64 1.50 0.08
CA LEU A 170 11.21 1.76 1.39
C LEU A 170 12.73 1.65 1.31
N ASP A 171 13.35 2.78 1.03
CA ASP A 171 14.79 2.86 0.85
C ASP A 171 15.56 2.97 2.17
N MET A 172 16.88 2.80 2.07
CA MET A 172 17.86 2.94 3.14
C MET A 172 17.66 1.92 4.27
N HIS A 173 17.02 2.31 5.37
CA HIS A 173 16.91 1.48 6.55
C HIS A 173 15.49 1.41 7.09
N VAL A 174 14.97 0.18 7.21
CA VAL A 174 13.64 -0.09 7.77
C VAL A 174 13.79 -0.92 9.03
N LYS A 175 13.42 -0.33 10.17
CA LYS A 175 13.54 -0.97 11.48
C LYS A 175 12.19 -0.96 12.22
N ALA A 176 11.78 -2.13 12.69
CA ALA A 176 10.59 -2.29 13.54
C ALA A 176 10.67 -3.56 14.39
N ALA A 177 9.82 -3.68 15.40
CA ALA A 177 9.65 -4.96 16.08
C ALA A 177 8.98 -5.98 15.15
N THR A 178 7.93 -5.55 14.46
CA THR A 178 7.16 -6.39 13.52
C THR A 178 6.95 -5.67 12.20
N LEU A 179 7.13 -6.40 11.10
CA LEU A 179 6.85 -5.93 9.74
C LEU A 179 5.75 -6.79 9.09
N SER A 180 4.85 -6.15 8.39
CA SER A 180 3.80 -6.80 7.61
C SER A 180 3.73 -6.14 6.25
N PHE A 181 4.10 -6.86 5.19
CA PHE A 181 4.12 -6.38 3.82
C PHE A 181 3.14 -7.19 2.98
N ALA A 182 2.33 -6.53 2.17
CA ALA A 182 1.36 -7.19 1.31
C ALA A 182 1.27 -6.52 -0.06
N VAL A 183 1.36 -7.32 -1.10
CA VAL A 183 1.09 -6.90 -2.48
C VAL A 183 -0.13 -7.65 -2.98
N THR A 184 -1.15 -6.91 -3.40
CA THR A 184 -2.40 -7.45 -3.93
C THR A 184 -2.74 -6.72 -5.23
N GLY A 185 -2.49 -7.32 -6.34
CA GLY A 185 -2.67 -6.68 -7.65
C GLY A 185 -1.48 -6.88 -8.57
N ALA A 186 -1.06 -5.81 -9.24
CA ALA A 186 0.02 -5.79 -10.23
C ALA A 186 1.10 -4.73 -9.94
N GLY A 187 1.01 -4.05 -8.80
CA GLY A 187 2.03 -3.11 -8.33
C GLY A 187 3.07 -3.80 -7.45
N ASP A 188 4.16 -3.12 -7.16
CA ASP A 188 5.32 -3.69 -6.51
C ASP A 188 5.60 -3.07 -5.13
N LEU A 189 6.25 -3.85 -4.25
CA LEU A 189 6.78 -3.36 -2.99
C LEU A 189 8.26 -3.69 -2.89
N GLU A 190 9.09 -2.67 -2.78
CA GLU A 190 10.52 -2.83 -2.54
C GLU A 190 10.91 -2.34 -1.15
N CYS A 191 11.79 -3.07 -0.49
CA CYS A 191 12.31 -2.69 0.83
C CYS A 191 13.80 -3.01 0.96
N GLU A 192 14.57 -1.99 1.34
CA GLU A 192 16.00 -2.12 1.60
C GLU A 192 16.30 -2.27 3.10
N ASN A 193 17.43 -2.92 3.43
CA ASN A 193 18.07 -2.95 4.75
C ASN A 193 17.13 -3.13 5.96
N ILE A 194 16.49 -4.27 6.03
CA ILE A 194 15.49 -4.59 7.05
C ILE A 194 16.14 -5.05 8.37
N THR A 195 15.61 -4.54 9.49
CA THR A 195 15.91 -5.07 10.82
C THR A 195 14.61 -5.25 11.61
N ALA A 196 14.23 -6.48 11.90
CA ALA A 196 13.02 -6.77 12.68
C ALA A 196 13.14 -8.11 13.43
N SER A 197 12.33 -8.28 14.48
CA SER A 197 12.16 -9.61 15.11
C SER A 197 11.27 -10.51 14.27
N SER A 198 10.21 -9.97 13.69
CA SER A 198 9.31 -10.75 12.82
C SER A 198 8.92 -10.00 11.55
N LEU A 199 8.80 -10.76 10.47
CA LEU A 199 8.34 -10.26 9.17
C LEU A 199 7.30 -11.23 8.60
N THR A 200 6.18 -10.70 8.17
CA THR A 200 5.21 -11.39 7.30
C THR A 200 5.17 -10.67 5.96
N ALA A 201 5.40 -11.39 4.87
CA ALA A 201 5.34 -10.83 3.53
C ALA A 201 4.49 -11.73 2.62
N ALA A 202 3.51 -11.12 1.94
CA ALA A 202 2.55 -11.83 1.12
C ALA A 202 2.35 -11.18 -0.24
N VAL A 203 2.34 -12.00 -1.28
CA VAL A 203 1.97 -11.61 -2.65
C VAL A 203 0.72 -12.36 -3.07
N SER A 204 -0.30 -11.62 -3.51
CA SER A 204 -1.57 -12.17 -3.99
C SER A 204 -1.99 -11.47 -5.28
N GLY A 205 -1.43 -11.89 -6.37
CA GLY A 205 -1.66 -11.27 -7.69
C GLY A 205 -0.52 -11.56 -8.65
N SER A 206 -0.13 -10.54 -9.42
CA SER A 206 0.95 -10.60 -10.41
C SER A 206 2.06 -9.58 -10.16
N GLY A 207 1.93 -8.76 -9.13
CA GLY A 207 2.98 -7.83 -8.69
C GLY A 207 4.02 -8.53 -7.83
N ASP A 208 5.15 -7.89 -7.59
CA ASP A 208 6.30 -8.47 -6.94
C ASP A 208 6.59 -7.82 -5.58
N LEU A 209 7.29 -8.57 -4.72
CA LEU A 209 7.78 -8.09 -3.44
C LEU A 209 9.27 -8.38 -3.32
N GLU A 210 10.10 -7.32 -3.29
CA GLU A 210 11.55 -7.46 -3.17
C GLU A 210 12.09 -6.95 -1.84
N LEU A 211 12.82 -7.81 -1.11
CA LEU A 211 13.50 -7.52 0.16
C LEU A 211 15.00 -7.55 -0.06
N LYS A 212 15.59 -6.36 -0.23
CA LYS A 212 16.96 -6.22 -0.78
C LYS A 212 18.08 -6.43 0.24
N GLY A 213 17.77 -6.72 1.51
CA GLY A 213 18.80 -7.05 2.50
C GLY A 213 18.39 -6.84 3.95
N GLY A 214 19.31 -7.12 4.86
CA GLY A 214 19.11 -6.97 6.31
C GLY A 214 19.00 -8.27 7.07
N LYS A 215 18.36 -8.23 8.25
CA LYS A 215 18.22 -9.39 9.14
C LYS A 215 16.87 -9.41 9.86
N VAL A 216 16.25 -10.60 9.92
CA VAL A 216 15.07 -10.86 10.76
C VAL A 216 15.22 -12.18 11.51
N GLU A 217 14.56 -12.31 12.65
CA GLU A 217 14.60 -13.58 13.40
C GLU A 217 13.63 -14.59 12.77
N VAL A 218 12.37 -14.19 12.58
CA VAL A 218 11.32 -15.06 12.03
C VAL A 218 10.69 -14.40 10.82
N ALA A 219 10.70 -15.11 9.69
CA ALA A 219 10.06 -14.65 8.45
C ALA A 219 8.97 -15.64 7.99
N THR A 220 7.83 -15.10 7.58
CA THR A 220 6.75 -15.85 6.97
C THR A 220 6.46 -15.27 5.59
N TYR A 221 6.63 -16.09 4.56
CA TYR A 221 6.44 -15.72 3.16
C TYR A 221 5.28 -16.50 2.54
N SER A 222 4.43 -15.82 1.79
CA SER A 222 3.31 -16.44 1.09
C SER A 222 3.14 -15.85 -0.30
N VAL A 223 3.10 -16.69 -1.32
CA VAL A 223 2.77 -16.30 -2.70
C VAL A 223 1.54 -17.07 -3.15
N THR A 224 0.52 -16.33 -3.56
CA THR A 224 -0.74 -16.85 -4.10
C THR A 224 -1.04 -16.10 -5.39
N GLY A 225 -0.76 -16.70 -6.52
CA GLY A 225 -0.90 -16.04 -7.82
C GLY A 225 0.28 -16.31 -8.73
N ALA A 226 0.68 -15.29 -9.51
CA ALA A 226 1.75 -15.37 -10.51
C ALA A 226 2.92 -14.41 -10.23
N GLY A 227 2.79 -13.51 -9.26
CA GLY A 227 3.86 -12.62 -8.82
C GLY A 227 4.88 -13.31 -7.92
N ASP A 228 6.03 -12.72 -7.73
CA ASP A 228 7.17 -13.31 -7.05
C ASP A 228 7.49 -12.60 -5.71
N LEU A 229 8.14 -13.34 -4.79
CA LEU A 229 8.69 -12.80 -3.56
C LEU A 229 10.19 -13.09 -3.51
N ASN A 230 11.01 -12.05 -3.57
CA ASN A 230 12.46 -12.16 -3.55
C ASN A 230 13.05 -11.62 -2.24
N ALA A 231 13.38 -12.51 -1.32
CA ALA A 231 14.05 -12.24 -0.04
C ALA A 231 15.43 -12.93 0.07
N ARG A 232 16.09 -13.25 -1.04
CA ARG A 232 17.36 -14.00 -1.04
C ARG A 232 18.51 -13.29 -0.32
N LYS A 233 18.45 -11.94 -0.25
CA LYS A 233 19.46 -11.11 0.42
C LYS A 233 19.11 -10.80 1.88
N LEU A 234 17.87 -11.06 2.32
CA LEU A 234 17.42 -10.87 3.69
C LEU A 234 17.72 -12.11 4.54
N GLN A 235 18.70 -12.03 5.42
CA GLN A 235 19.02 -13.14 6.33
C GLN A 235 17.89 -13.34 7.35
N SER A 236 17.32 -14.55 7.35
CA SER A 236 16.28 -14.94 8.30
C SER A 236 16.72 -16.16 9.10
N THR A 237 16.55 -16.15 10.42
CA THR A 237 16.91 -17.30 11.24
C THR A 237 15.97 -18.47 11.00
N GLN A 238 14.67 -18.20 11.03
CA GLN A 238 13.62 -19.18 10.76
C GLN A 238 12.72 -18.66 9.64
N VAL A 239 12.47 -19.49 8.64
CA VAL A 239 11.61 -19.15 7.50
C VAL A 239 10.47 -20.16 7.39
N THR A 240 9.26 -19.65 7.25
CA THR A 240 8.10 -20.39 6.74
C THR A 240 7.74 -19.83 5.37
N ALA A 241 7.80 -20.65 4.33
CA ALA A 241 7.53 -20.25 2.95
C ALA A 241 6.41 -21.09 2.34
N LYS A 242 5.40 -20.45 1.78
CA LYS A 242 4.27 -21.11 1.14
C LYS A 242 4.00 -20.55 -0.25
N VAL A 243 3.99 -21.41 -1.25
CA VAL A 243 3.57 -21.08 -2.63
C VAL A 243 2.30 -21.84 -2.96
N SER A 244 1.30 -21.11 -3.46
CA SER A 244 0.03 -21.64 -3.90
C SER A 244 -0.38 -20.99 -5.23
N GLY A 245 0.35 -21.25 -6.27
CA GLY A 245 0.16 -20.62 -7.59
C GLY A 245 1.30 -20.96 -8.53
N SER A 246 1.64 -20.00 -9.40
CA SER A 246 2.72 -20.11 -10.39
C SER A 246 3.93 -19.24 -10.09
N GLY A 247 3.79 -18.28 -9.17
CA GLY A 247 4.89 -17.42 -8.72
C GLY A 247 5.86 -18.12 -7.79
N ASP A 248 7.03 -17.55 -7.61
CA ASP A 248 8.15 -18.12 -6.88
C ASP A 248 8.43 -17.40 -5.55
N ILE A 249 9.06 -18.12 -4.61
CA ILE A 249 9.68 -17.52 -3.43
C ILE A 249 11.18 -17.78 -3.47
N MET A 250 11.99 -16.72 -3.37
CA MET A 250 13.42 -16.84 -3.07
C MET A 250 13.69 -16.32 -1.65
N CYS A 251 14.30 -17.11 -0.79
CA CYS A 251 14.56 -16.74 0.60
C CYS A 251 15.96 -17.11 1.07
N ASN A 252 16.40 -16.54 2.20
CA ASN A 252 17.66 -16.87 2.86
C ASN A 252 17.35 -17.33 4.29
N ALA A 253 17.49 -18.62 4.55
CA ALA A 253 17.21 -19.23 5.84
C ALA A 253 18.52 -19.77 6.44
N THR A 254 18.84 -19.35 7.68
CA THR A 254 20.09 -19.76 8.31
C THR A 254 19.97 -20.99 9.22
N THR A 255 18.81 -21.17 9.87
CA THR A 255 18.61 -22.27 10.85
C THR A 255 17.52 -23.24 10.41
N SER A 256 16.34 -22.76 10.03
CA SER A 256 15.24 -23.64 9.61
C SER A 256 14.40 -23.06 8.49
N LEU A 257 13.96 -23.94 7.59
CA LEU A 257 13.02 -23.63 6.50
C LEU A 257 11.86 -24.62 6.52
N ASN A 258 10.67 -24.11 6.81
CA ASN A 258 9.42 -24.87 6.64
C ASN A 258 8.80 -24.47 5.30
N ALA A 259 8.77 -25.38 4.33
CA ALA A 259 8.33 -25.11 2.97
C ALA A 259 7.07 -25.89 2.61
N SER A 260 6.16 -25.23 1.89
CA SER A 260 4.95 -25.81 1.34
C SER A 260 4.70 -25.31 -0.08
N ILE A 261 4.66 -26.19 -1.06
CA ILE A 261 4.48 -25.86 -2.47
C ILE A 261 3.24 -26.57 -3.01
N SER A 262 2.24 -25.79 -3.38
CA SER A 262 0.98 -26.25 -3.97
C SER A 262 0.72 -25.47 -5.26
N GLY A 263 1.06 -26.01 -6.39
CA GLY A 263 0.94 -25.32 -7.70
C GLY A 263 2.17 -25.50 -8.57
N ALA A 264 2.38 -24.60 -9.54
CA ALA A 264 3.47 -24.67 -10.52
C ALA A 264 4.76 -23.96 -10.05
N GLY A 265 4.64 -22.99 -9.14
CA GLY A 265 5.75 -22.19 -8.63
C GLY A 265 6.77 -22.97 -7.80
N GLU A 266 7.85 -22.30 -7.44
CA GLU A 266 8.98 -22.89 -6.74
C GLU A 266 9.34 -22.14 -5.45
N ILE A 267 10.01 -22.82 -4.53
CA ILE A 267 10.69 -22.18 -3.40
C ILE A 267 12.18 -22.44 -3.57
N LYS A 268 12.96 -21.37 -3.72
CA LYS A 268 14.41 -21.39 -3.80
C LYS A 268 15.00 -20.77 -2.53
N TYR A 269 16.08 -21.36 -2.01
CA TYR A 269 16.66 -20.85 -0.77
C TYR A 269 18.19 -20.78 -0.83
N VAL A 270 18.72 -19.83 -0.06
CA VAL A 270 20.13 -19.65 0.27
C VAL A 270 20.34 -20.04 1.73
N GLY A 271 21.54 -20.49 2.08
CA GLY A 271 21.91 -20.90 3.43
C GLY A 271 21.93 -22.42 3.58
N ASN A 272 22.05 -22.88 4.84
CA ASN A 272 22.09 -24.30 5.16
C ASN A 272 21.12 -24.68 6.30
N PRO A 273 19.80 -24.39 6.10
CA PRO A 273 18.79 -24.64 7.12
C PRO A 273 18.45 -26.14 7.26
N GLN A 274 17.91 -26.52 8.41
CA GLN A 274 17.10 -27.73 8.52
C GLN A 274 15.78 -27.52 7.76
N ILE A 275 15.48 -28.44 6.83
CA ILE A 275 14.31 -28.30 5.96
C ILE A 275 13.22 -29.28 6.42
N VAL A 276 12.03 -28.69 6.65
CA VAL A 276 10.77 -29.43 6.80
C VAL A 276 9.90 -29.08 5.60
N CYS A 277 9.49 -30.10 4.85
CA CYS A 277 8.62 -29.91 3.70
C CYS A 277 7.31 -30.66 3.92
N SER A 278 6.19 -29.96 3.86
CA SER A 278 4.85 -30.54 4.06
C SER A 278 4.21 -31.05 2.76
N THR A 279 4.90 -30.92 1.62
CA THR A 279 4.43 -31.32 0.30
C THR A 279 5.44 -32.22 -0.41
N THR A 280 5.02 -32.90 -1.49
CA THR A 280 5.89 -33.77 -2.30
C THR A 280 6.95 -33.01 -3.08
N ARG A 281 6.66 -31.77 -3.52
CA ARG A 281 7.64 -30.87 -4.14
C ARG A 281 8.55 -30.28 -3.05
N LYS A 282 9.83 -30.34 -3.27
CA LYS A 282 10.85 -29.85 -2.33
C LYS A 282 11.43 -28.52 -2.79
N PRO A 283 11.81 -27.63 -1.86
CA PRO A 283 12.56 -26.44 -2.19
C PRO A 283 13.94 -26.80 -2.74
N SER A 284 14.50 -25.94 -3.58
CA SER A 284 15.83 -26.09 -4.18
C SER A 284 16.83 -25.10 -3.59
N SER A 285 18.07 -25.57 -3.34
CA SER A 285 19.16 -24.68 -2.92
C SER A 285 19.71 -23.93 -4.12
N ILE A 286 20.00 -22.64 -3.91
CA ILE A 286 20.71 -21.77 -4.87
C ILE A 286 21.93 -21.17 -4.20
N GLY A 287 23.03 -20.98 -4.95
CA GLY A 287 24.18 -20.22 -4.48
C GLY A 287 23.84 -18.73 -4.24
N LEU A 288 24.68 -18.06 -3.43
CA LEU A 288 24.64 -16.59 -3.26
C LEU A 288 25.10 -15.88 -4.54
#